data_41e26321af9a3572b5776484a1aed3c9
#
_entry.id   41e26321af9a3572b5776484a1aed3c9
#
_cell.length_a   1.000
_cell.length_b   1.000
_cell.length_c   1.000
_cell.angle_alpha   90.00
_cell.angle_beta   90.00
_cell.angle_gamma   90.00
#
_symmetry.space_group_name_H-M   'P 1'
#
loop_
_entity.id
_entity.type
_entity.pdbx_description
1 polymer ?
#
loop_
_entity_poly.entity_id
_entity_poly.type
_entity_poly.pdbx_seq_one_letter_code
_entity_poly.pdbx_strand_id
1 'polypeptide(L)'
;MSELAIRTFSAIAMILVAVAAALFGGYYFAVLVAAAATAMYFEWMRITRGWGAGWSVGGFIYALIPAIALLWVRDRADHGLALVLWIFIVTWATDMGAYFVGRAFGRTRLAPSISPGKTVEGLYGGMAGAAIFGAVWVLYADLNGTLLVLAPLFALAAQGGDLFESWMKRRAGVKDSGDWLPGHGGFLDRLDGLVPVAILTALAQLAGLA
;
A
#
# COMPACT_ATOMS: atom_id res chain seq x y z
N MET A 1 7.36 -6.56 27.13
CA MET A 1 6.10 -6.45 26.36
C MET A 1 5.91 -7.72 25.55
N SER A 2 4.68 -8.22 25.39
CA SER A 2 4.44 -9.36 24.51
C SER A 2 4.70 -8.95 23.04
N GLU A 3 5.10 -9.91 22.19
CA GLU A 3 5.31 -9.65 20.76
C GLU A 3 4.07 -9.03 20.09
N LEU A 4 2.88 -9.48 20.47
CA LEU A 4 1.62 -8.91 20.01
C LEU A 4 1.47 -7.43 20.40
N ALA A 5 1.83 -7.06 21.63
CA ALA A 5 1.75 -5.67 22.08
C ALA A 5 2.72 -4.75 21.28
N ILE A 6 3.93 -5.22 20.98
CA ILE A 6 4.90 -4.48 20.15
C ILE A 6 4.33 -4.27 18.75
N ARG A 7 3.77 -5.32 18.14
CA ARG A 7 3.14 -5.23 16.82
C ARG A 7 1.99 -4.24 16.81
N THR A 8 1.05 -4.35 17.74
CA THR A 8 -0.10 -3.46 17.81
C THR A 8 0.32 -2.01 18.01
N PHE A 9 1.27 -1.76 18.94
CA PHE A 9 1.73 -0.40 19.20
C PHE A 9 2.44 0.23 18.00
N SER A 10 3.33 -0.51 17.32
CA SER A 10 4.03 -0.01 16.13
C SER A 10 3.07 0.21 14.95
N ALA A 11 2.05 -0.64 14.76
CA ALA A 11 1.02 -0.41 13.74
C ALA A 11 0.25 0.89 13.99
N ILE A 12 -0.23 1.08 15.22
CA ILE A 12 -0.95 2.30 15.60
C ILE A 12 -0.07 3.54 15.40
N ALA A 13 1.20 3.47 15.84
CA ALA A 13 2.13 4.58 15.67
C ALA A 13 2.37 4.93 14.20
N MET A 14 2.56 3.94 13.33
CA MET A 14 2.71 4.16 11.89
C MET A 14 1.47 4.80 11.26
N ILE A 15 0.27 4.33 11.62
CA ILE A 15 -0.99 4.90 11.12
C ILE A 15 -1.13 6.35 11.58
N LEU A 16 -0.89 6.62 12.87
CA LEU A 16 -0.98 7.98 13.42
C LEU A 16 0.01 8.93 12.75
N VAL A 17 1.25 8.50 12.54
CA VAL A 17 2.28 9.30 11.86
C VAL A 17 1.88 9.58 10.41
N ALA A 18 1.40 8.56 9.67
CA ALA A 18 0.99 8.73 8.29
C ALA A 18 -0.21 9.68 8.15
N VAL A 19 -1.23 9.50 8.99
CA VAL A 19 -2.42 10.36 9.00
C VAL A 19 -2.07 11.78 9.45
N ALA A 20 -1.29 11.94 10.52
CA ALA A 20 -0.87 13.26 11.00
C ALA A 20 -0.06 14.01 9.92
N ALA A 21 0.90 13.35 9.29
CA ALA A 21 1.68 13.95 8.21
C ALA A 21 0.79 14.36 7.02
N ALA A 22 -0.18 13.52 6.64
CA ALA A 22 -1.15 13.85 5.59
C ALA A 22 -2.03 15.06 5.97
N LEU A 23 -2.47 15.15 7.24
CA LEU A 23 -3.25 16.28 7.74
C LEU A 23 -2.46 17.59 7.70
N PHE A 24 -1.22 17.59 8.22
CA PHE A 24 -0.36 18.77 8.19
C PHE A 24 0.05 19.16 6.77
N GLY A 25 0.24 18.19 5.88
CA GLY A 25 0.65 18.45 4.49
C GLY A 25 2.04 19.09 4.36
N GLY A 26 2.27 19.76 3.23
CA GLY A 26 3.51 20.52 2.98
C GLY A 26 4.79 19.76 3.32
N TYR A 27 5.70 20.39 4.05
CA TYR A 27 6.99 19.78 4.42
C TYR A 27 6.86 18.51 5.26
N TYR A 28 5.89 18.42 6.17
CA TYR A 28 5.72 17.25 7.03
C TYR A 28 5.39 16.00 6.23
N PHE A 29 4.46 16.14 5.29
CA PHE A 29 4.10 15.03 4.41
C PHE A 29 5.23 14.70 3.43
N ALA A 30 5.89 15.72 2.86
CA ALA A 30 7.00 15.53 1.95
C ALA A 30 8.18 14.81 2.60
N VAL A 31 8.55 15.16 3.83
CA VAL A 31 9.62 14.50 4.58
C VAL A 31 9.26 13.03 4.87
N LEU A 32 8.02 12.75 5.30
CA LEU A 32 7.59 11.38 5.54
C LEU A 32 7.64 10.53 4.26
N VAL A 33 7.10 11.05 3.15
CA VAL A 33 7.07 10.35 1.86
C VAL A 33 8.48 10.12 1.34
N ALA A 34 9.37 11.11 1.43
CA ALA A 34 10.77 10.98 1.02
C ALA A 34 11.52 9.94 1.87
N ALA A 35 11.31 9.94 3.20
CA ALA A 35 11.89 8.95 4.09
C ALA A 35 11.40 7.53 3.77
N ALA A 36 10.10 7.36 3.55
CA ALA A 36 9.50 6.09 3.17
C ALA A 36 10.03 5.58 1.82
N ALA A 37 10.10 6.44 0.80
CA ALA A 37 10.65 6.10 -0.51
C ALA A 37 12.14 5.70 -0.42
N THR A 38 12.92 6.43 0.38
CA THR A 38 14.34 6.11 0.61
C THR A 38 14.49 4.75 1.30
N ALA A 39 13.70 4.48 2.33
CA ALA A 39 13.71 3.19 3.03
C ALA A 39 13.29 2.04 2.10
N MET A 40 12.23 2.22 1.31
CA MET A 40 11.80 1.25 0.29
C MET A 40 12.90 0.96 -0.72
N TYR A 41 13.56 1.99 -1.23
CA TYR A 41 14.66 1.83 -2.19
C TYR A 41 15.86 1.10 -1.57
N PHE A 42 16.21 1.42 -0.33
CA PHE A 42 17.27 0.73 0.39
C PHE A 42 16.99 -0.76 0.56
N GLU A 43 15.76 -1.12 0.97
CA GLU A 43 15.34 -2.52 1.11
C GLU A 43 15.27 -3.23 -0.23
N TRP A 44 14.78 -2.55 -1.28
CA TRP A 44 14.81 -3.07 -2.64
C TRP A 44 16.23 -3.42 -3.10
N MET A 45 17.20 -2.51 -2.90
CA MET A 45 18.61 -2.74 -3.24
C MET A 45 19.20 -3.93 -2.47
N ARG A 46 18.77 -4.12 -1.22
CA ARG A 46 19.17 -5.27 -0.41
C ARG A 46 18.65 -6.58 -0.98
N ILE A 47 17.36 -6.64 -1.33
CA ILE A 47 16.70 -7.84 -1.89
C ILE A 47 17.28 -8.17 -3.27
N THR A 48 17.49 -7.17 -4.11
CA THR A 48 17.92 -7.37 -5.52
C THR A 48 19.43 -7.38 -5.68
N ARG A 49 20.17 -7.55 -4.60
CA ARG A 49 21.64 -7.58 -4.63
C ARG A 49 22.13 -8.67 -5.58
N GLY A 50 22.92 -8.26 -6.59
CA GLY A 50 23.44 -9.19 -7.60
C GLY A 50 22.51 -9.48 -8.79
N TRP A 51 21.31 -8.89 -8.86
CA TRP A 51 20.38 -9.10 -9.98
C TRP A 51 20.69 -8.22 -11.21
N GLY A 52 21.65 -7.31 -11.10
CA GLY A 52 22.09 -6.42 -12.17
C GLY A 52 21.52 -5.01 -12.09
N ALA A 53 22.16 -4.09 -12.82
CA ALA A 53 21.87 -2.65 -12.77
C ALA A 53 20.40 -2.28 -13.11
N GLY A 54 19.76 -3.04 -13.99
CA GLY A 54 18.34 -2.82 -14.32
C GLY A 54 17.41 -2.90 -13.12
N TRP A 55 17.71 -3.77 -12.16
CA TRP A 55 16.92 -3.87 -10.91
C TRP A 55 17.15 -2.69 -9.98
N SER A 56 18.36 -2.12 -9.98
CA SER A 56 18.63 -0.89 -9.20
C SER A 56 17.85 0.29 -9.76
N VAL A 57 17.84 0.45 -11.08
CA VAL A 57 17.04 1.48 -11.76
C VAL A 57 15.54 1.23 -11.54
N GLY A 58 15.10 -0.01 -11.70
CA GLY A 58 13.70 -0.38 -11.47
C GLY A 58 13.23 -0.07 -10.05
N GLY A 59 14.07 -0.35 -9.05
CA GLY A 59 13.77 -0.03 -7.64
C GLY A 59 13.70 1.46 -7.37
N PHE A 60 14.58 2.25 -7.98
CA PHE A 60 14.52 3.69 -7.89
C PHE A 60 13.19 4.23 -8.46
N ILE A 61 12.79 3.76 -9.65
CA ILE A 61 11.51 4.12 -10.28
C ILE A 61 10.33 3.67 -9.41
N TYR A 62 10.38 2.44 -8.89
CA TYR A 62 9.33 1.86 -8.04
C TYR A 62 9.10 2.65 -6.75
N ALA A 63 10.15 3.19 -6.15
CA ALA A 63 10.05 4.02 -4.94
C ALA A 63 9.69 5.49 -5.28
N LEU A 64 10.23 6.03 -6.37
CA LEU A 64 10.08 7.45 -6.73
C LEU A 64 8.68 7.77 -7.27
N ILE A 65 8.13 6.95 -8.17
CA ILE A 65 6.85 7.25 -8.82
C ILE A 65 5.70 7.35 -7.81
N PRO A 66 5.47 6.39 -6.87
CA PRO A 66 4.40 6.54 -5.89
C PRO A 66 4.65 7.69 -4.91
N ALA A 67 5.90 8.01 -4.61
CA ALA A 67 6.24 9.18 -3.79
C ALA A 67 5.80 10.48 -4.47
N ILE A 68 6.16 10.66 -5.75
CA ILE A 68 5.70 11.81 -6.55
C ILE A 68 4.17 11.83 -6.66
N ALA A 69 3.55 10.68 -6.92
CA ALA A 69 2.10 10.55 -7.01
C ALA A 69 1.40 11.01 -5.72
N LEU A 70 1.87 10.55 -4.55
CA LEU A 70 1.32 10.95 -3.25
C LEU A 70 1.46 12.44 -2.99
N LEU A 71 2.65 13.01 -3.26
CA LEU A 71 2.91 14.43 -3.07
C LEU A 71 2.04 15.25 -4.02
N TRP A 72 1.98 14.87 -5.29
CA TRP A 72 1.18 15.55 -6.29
C TRP A 72 -0.32 15.50 -5.99
N VAL A 73 -0.85 14.35 -5.58
CA VAL A 73 -2.25 14.22 -5.16
C VAL A 73 -2.53 15.08 -3.94
N ARG A 74 -1.62 15.05 -2.92
CA ARG A 74 -1.81 15.81 -1.68
C ARG A 74 -1.82 17.32 -1.90
N ASP A 75 -1.03 17.81 -2.86
CA ASP A 75 -0.86 19.25 -3.15
C ASP A 75 -2.02 19.84 -3.96
N ARG A 76 -3.02 19.05 -4.34
CA ARG A 76 -4.21 19.54 -5.02
C ARG A 76 -5.06 20.41 -4.09
N ALA A 77 -5.48 21.57 -4.60
CA ALA A 77 -6.32 22.51 -3.86
C ALA A 77 -7.68 21.87 -3.52
N ASP A 78 -8.23 21.15 -4.49
CA ASP A 78 -9.51 20.47 -4.35
C ASP A 78 -9.27 19.01 -3.95
N HIS A 79 -9.79 18.63 -2.79
CA HIS A 79 -9.84 17.25 -2.29
C HIS A 79 -8.49 16.52 -2.11
N GLY A 80 -7.31 17.19 -2.21
CA GLY A 80 -6.02 16.52 -2.13
C GLY A 80 -5.81 15.69 -0.87
N LEU A 81 -6.17 16.23 0.31
CA LEU A 81 -6.16 15.48 1.58
C LEU A 81 -7.14 14.30 1.54
N ALA A 82 -8.37 14.55 1.06
CA ALA A 82 -9.41 13.52 1.02
C ALA A 82 -9.00 12.35 0.12
N LEU A 83 -8.32 12.62 -1.00
CA LEU A 83 -7.80 11.59 -1.90
C LEU A 83 -6.64 10.79 -1.28
N VAL A 84 -5.73 11.44 -0.56
CA VAL A 84 -4.67 10.71 0.17
C VAL A 84 -5.26 9.80 1.24
N LEU A 85 -6.25 10.28 1.99
CA LEU A 85 -6.94 9.45 2.98
C LEU A 85 -7.72 8.31 2.31
N TRP A 86 -8.32 8.54 1.14
CA TRP A 86 -8.95 7.48 0.34
C TRP A 86 -7.94 6.41 -0.09
N ILE A 87 -6.72 6.79 -0.53
CA ILE A 87 -5.63 5.85 -0.84
C ILE A 87 -5.34 4.96 0.37
N PHE A 88 -5.19 5.54 1.56
CA PHE A 88 -4.94 4.78 2.79
C PHE A 88 -6.10 3.85 3.13
N ILE A 89 -7.35 4.36 3.07
CA ILE A 89 -8.56 3.58 3.37
C ILE A 89 -8.68 2.38 2.43
N VAL A 90 -8.55 2.58 1.12
CA VAL A 90 -8.64 1.50 0.13
C VAL A 90 -7.55 0.46 0.37
N THR A 91 -6.30 0.88 0.60
CA THR A 91 -5.20 -0.05 0.86
C THR A 91 -5.44 -0.86 2.13
N TRP A 92 -5.72 -0.20 3.25
CA TRP A 92 -5.93 -0.88 4.55
C TRP A 92 -7.19 -1.75 4.56
N ALA A 93 -8.29 -1.28 3.96
CA ALA A 93 -9.52 -2.06 3.84
C ALA A 93 -9.33 -3.30 2.96
N THR A 94 -8.48 -3.20 1.92
CA THR A 94 -8.09 -4.35 1.10
C THR A 94 -7.39 -5.40 1.95
N ASP A 95 -6.39 -5.02 2.74
CA ASP A 95 -5.62 -5.96 3.56
C ASP A 95 -6.47 -6.59 4.66
N MET A 96 -7.27 -5.78 5.36
CA MET A 96 -8.18 -6.28 6.39
C MET A 96 -9.24 -7.21 5.81
N GLY A 97 -9.89 -6.83 4.71
CA GLY A 97 -10.90 -7.65 4.04
C GLY A 97 -10.32 -8.96 3.54
N ALA A 98 -9.12 -8.90 2.92
CA ALA A 98 -8.41 -10.08 2.45
C ALA A 98 -8.03 -11.02 3.59
N TYR A 99 -7.56 -10.48 4.71
CA TYR A 99 -7.18 -11.26 5.89
C TYR A 99 -8.39 -11.96 6.53
N PHE A 100 -9.46 -11.20 6.84
CA PHE A 100 -10.60 -11.77 7.56
C PHE A 100 -11.38 -12.78 6.71
N VAL A 101 -11.66 -12.44 5.44
CA VAL A 101 -12.39 -13.34 4.54
C VAL A 101 -11.52 -14.55 4.16
N GLY A 102 -10.23 -14.32 3.88
CA GLY A 102 -9.29 -15.39 3.57
C GLY A 102 -9.11 -16.38 4.72
N ARG A 103 -9.11 -15.87 5.98
CA ARG A 103 -9.02 -16.71 7.17
C ARG A 103 -10.31 -17.49 7.46
N ALA A 104 -11.48 -16.88 7.25
CA ALA A 104 -12.78 -17.48 7.56
C ALA A 104 -13.26 -18.43 6.46
N PHE A 105 -13.04 -18.10 5.20
CA PHE A 105 -13.65 -18.79 4.06
C PHE A 105 -12.63 -19.30 3.03
N GLY A 106 -11.33 -18.99 3.20
CA GLY A 106 -10.29 -19.30 2.22
C GLY A 106 -10.13 -20.81 1.98
N ARG A 107 -10.34 -21.24 0.75
CA ARG A 107 -10.22 -22.63 0.28
C ARG A 107 -9.23 -22.73 -0.87
N THR A 108 -9.29 -21.79 -1.80
CA THR A 108 -8.51 -21.80 -3.04
C THR A 108 -7.28 -20.91 -2.88
N ARG A 109 -6.08 -21.48 -2.99
CA ARG A 109 -4.83 -20.71 -2.90
C ARG A 109 -4.66 -19.84 -4.13
N LEU A 110 -4.35 -18.54 -3.93
CA LEU A 110 -4.16 -17.57 -5.00
C LEU A 110 -2.79 -17.74 -5.69
N ALA A 111 -1.72 -17.85 -4.90
CA ALA A 111 -0.36 -17.96 -5.40
C ALA A 111 0.48 -18.87 -4.47
N PRO A 112 0.32 -20.22 -4.56
CA PRO A 112 0.92 -21.15 -3.60
C PRO A 112 2.44 -21.07 -3.48
N SER A 113 3.15 -20.83 -4.59
CA SER A 113 4.61 -20.78 -4.65
C SER A 113 5.20 -19.46 -4.14
N ILE A 114 4.42 -18.38 -4.12
CA ILE A 114 4.86 -17.02 -3.80
C ILE A 114 4.39 -16.66 -2.39
N SER A 115 3.08 -16.75 -2.18
CA SER A 115 2.41 -16.40 -0.92
C SER A 115 1.36 -17.47 -0.57
N PRO A 116 1.75 -18.54 0.13
CA PRO A 116 0.87 -19.69 0.42
C PRO A 116 -0.32 -19.34 1.34
N GLY A 117 -0.26 -18.18 2.01
CA GLY A 117 -1.36 -17.70 2.86
C GLY A 117 -2.50 -17.01 2.11
N LYS A 118 -2.24 -16.50 0.89
CA LYS A 118 -3.25 -15.78 0.11
C LYS A 118 -4.24 -16.73 -0.56
N THR A 119 -5.52 -16.33 -0.53
CA THR A 119 -6.63 -17.10 -1.11
C THR A 119 -7.44 -16.26 -2.09
N VAL A 120 -8.12 -16.92 -3.02
CA VAL A 120 -9.02 -16.27 -3.99
C VAL A 120 -10.21 -15.63 -3.26
N GLU A 121 -10.74 -16.30 -2.25
CA GLU A 121 -11.82 -15.76 -1.41
C GLU A 121 -11.35 -14.53 -0.63
N GLY A 122 -10.09 -14.53 -0.15
CA GLY A 122 -9.46 -13.38 0.45
C GLY A 122 -9.33 -12.20 -0.52
N LEU A 123 -8.97 -12.45 -1.78
CA LEU A 123 -8.93 -11.41 -2.81
C LEU A 123 -10.29 -10.73 -2.96
N TYR A 124 -11.37 -11.51 -3.08
CA TYR A 124 -12.74 -10.96 -3.13
C TYR A 124 -13.12 -10.20 -1.85
N GLY A 125 -12.67 -10.71 -0.69
CA GLY A 125 -12.86 -10.03 0.59
C GLY A 125 -12.16 -8.66 0.64
N GLY A 126 -10.95 -8.57 0.10
CA GLY A 126 -10.22 -7.31 -0.05
C GLY A 126 -10.94 -6.33 -0.99
N MET A 127 -11.39 -6.79 -2.15
CA MET A 127 -12.15 -5.99 -3.09
C MET A 127 -13.47 -5.47 -2.47
N ALA A 128 -14.19 -6.31 -1.74
CA ALA A 128 -15.41 -5.92 -1.04
C ALA A 128 -15.13 -4.90 0.08
N GLY A 129 -14.07 -5.11 0.86
CA GLY A 129 -13.63 -4.18 1.89
C GLY A 129 -13.30 -2.80 1.32
N ALA A 130 -12.50 -2.75 0.26
CA ALA A 130 -12.17 -1.51 -0.44
C ALA A 130 -13.42 -0.83 -1.03
N ALA A 131 -14.32 -1.59 -1.64
CA ALA A 131 -15.58 -1.05 -2.17
C ALA A 131 -16.43 -0.42 -1.07
N ILE A 132 -16.60 -1.09 0.06
CA ILE A 132 -17.46 -0.60 1.16
C ILE A 132 -16.84 0.63 1.84
N PHE A 133 -15.59 0.51 2.33
CA PHE A 133 -14.96 1.60 3.09
C PHE A 133 -14.53 2.75 2.18
N GLY A 134 -14.10 2.46 0.95
CA GLY A 134 -13.83 3.46 -0.07
C GLY A 134 -15.08 4.23 -0.45
N ALA A 135 -16.23 3.55 -0.61
CA ALA A 135 -17.52 4.20 -0.90
C ALA A 135 -17.99 5.10 0.25
N VAL A 136 -17.91 4.62 1.50
CA VAL A 136 -18.26 5.44 2.67
C VAL A 136 -17.45 6.74 2.67
N TRP A 137 -16.14 6.65 2.38
CA TRP A 137 -15.28 7.83 2.34
C TRP A 137 -15.59 8.75 1.16
N VAL A 138 -15.83 8.21 -0.05
CA VAL A 138 -16.21 8.99 -1.24
C VAL A 138 -17.46 9.82 -0.95
N LEU A 139 -18.48 9.19 -0.35
CA LEU A 139 -19.73 9.87 -0.02
C LEU A 139 -19.57 10.91 1.10
N TYR A 140 -18.74 10.61 2.10
CA TYR A 140 -18.47 11.50 3.21
C TYR A 140 -17.67 12.75 2.80
N ALA A 141 -16.66 12.55 1.96
CA ALA A 141 -15.74 13.62 1.54
C ALA A 141 -16.13 14.29 0.22
N ASP A 142 -17.31 13.96 -0.31
CA ASP A 142 -17.86 14.49 -1.57
C ASP A 142 -16.88 14.36 -2.75
N LEU A 143 -16.24 13.18 -2.85
CA LEU A 143 -15.32 12.87 -3.94
C LEU A 143 -16.06 12.40 -5.20
N ASN A 144 -15.35 12.38 -6.34
CA ASN A 144 -15.91 11.93 -7.60
C ASN A 144 -16.48 10.50 -7.50
N GLY A 145 -17.73 10.33 -7.89
CA GLY A 145 -18.44 9.03 -7.83
C GLY A 145 -17.80 7.91 -8.65
N THR A 146 -16.93 8.21 -9.59
CA THR A 146 -16.17 7.21 -10.35
C THR A 146 -15.27 6.37 -9.43
N LEU A 147 -14.80 6.94 -8.32
CA LEU A 147 -14.01 6.23 -7.32
C LEU A 147 -14.77 5.06 -6.65
N LEU A 148 -16.10 5.07 -6.66
CA LEU A 148 -16.91 3.95 -6.18
C LEU A 148 -16.66 2.68 -7.00
N VAL A 149 -16.52 2.84 -8.32
CA VAL A 149 -16.25 1.72 -9.25
C VAL A 149 -14.76 1.37 -9.25
N LEU A 150 -13.89 2.36 -9.06
CA LEU A 150 -12.44 2.16 -9.08
C LEU A 150 -11.91 1.48 -7.81
N ALA A 151 -12.53 1.65 -6.65
CA ALA A 151 -12.05 1.10 -5.38
C ALA A 151 -11.77 -0.43 -5.43
N PRO A 152 -12.68 -1.30 -5.90
CA PRO A 152 -12.40 -2.74 -5.99
C PRO A 152 -11.32 -3.08 -7.03
N LEU A 153 -11.17 -2.28 -8.10
CA LEU A 153 -10.09 -2.45 -9.07
C LEU A 153 -8.73 -2.05 -8.48
N PHE A 154 -8.70 -1.02 -7.66
CA PHE A 154 -7.49 -0.60 -6.97
C PHE A 154 -7.08 -1.60 -5.87
N ALA A 155 -8.06 -2.25 -5.24
CA ALA A 155 -7.80 -3.38 -4.34
C ALA A 155 -7.12 -4.55 -5.07
N LEU A 156 -7.56 -4.86 -6.29
CA LEU A 156 -6.91 -5.87 -7.12
C LEU A 156 -5.45 -5.49 -7.41
N ALA A 157 -5.20 -4.22 -7.75
CA ALA A 157 -3.85 -3.72 -7.98
C ALA A 157 -3.00 -3.75 -6.69
N ALA A 158 -3.56 -3.39 -5.53
CA ALA A 158 -2.89 -3.50 -4.24
C ALA A 158 -2.44 -4.94 -3.95
N GLN A 159 -3.32 -5.92 -4.14
CA GLN A 159 -2.96 -7.33 -4.00
C GLN A 159 -1.91 -7.79 -5.02
N GLY A 160 -1.90 -7.19 -6.22
CA GLY A 160 -0.85 -7.39 -7.22
C GLY A 160 0.52 -6.87 -6.75
N GLY A 161 0.55 -5.70 -6.10
CA GLY A 161 1.75 -5.12 -5.51
C GLY A 161 2.37 -6.02 -4.44
N ASP A 162 1.56 -6.47 -3.47
CA ASP A 162 2.00 -7.41 -2.44
C ASP A 162 2.47 -8.76 -3.04
N LEU A 163 1.79 -9.30 -4.05
CA LEU A 163 2.26 -10.51 -4.73
C LEU A 163 3.58 -10.31 -5.46
N PHE A 164 3.77 -9.15 -6.09
CA PHE A 164 5.03 -8.81 -6.75
C PHE A 164 6.19 -8.73 -5.74
N GLU A 165 5.99 -8.04 -4.63
CA GLU A 165 6.96 -7.95 -3.55
C GLU A 165 7.25 -9.33 -2.92
N SER A 166 6.21 -10.12 -2.67
CA SER A 166 6.34 -11.49 -2.19
C SER A 166 7.17 -12.34 -3.16
N TRP A 167 6.96 -12.22 -4.47
CA TRP A 167 7.75 -12.90 -5.49
C TRP A 167 9.24 -12.49 -5.44
N MET A 168 9.53 -11.20 -5.32
CA MET A 168 10.90 -10.71 -5.17
C MET A 168 11.59 -11.32 -3.95
N LYS A 169 10.92 -11.34 -2.80
CA LYS A 169 11.46 -11.94 -1.56
C LYS A 169 11.76 -13.43 -1.73
N ARG A 170 10.86 -14.20 -2.35
CA ARG A 170 11.10 -15.63 -2.62
C ARG A 170 12.29 -15.85 -3.55
N ARG A 171 12.41 -15.03 -4.59
CA ARG A 171 13.55 -15.09 -5.51
C ARG A 171 14.88 -14.76 -4.82
N ALA A 172 14.87 -13.86 -3.85
CA ALA A 172 16.04 -13.49 -3.05
C ALA A 172 16.34 -14.49 -1.90
N GLY A 173 15.47 -15.47 -1.68
CA GLY A 173 15.62 -16.43 -0.57
C GLY A 173 15.33 -15.83 0.81
N VAL A 174 14.62 -14.70 0.88
CA VAL A 174 14.25 -14.03 2.13
C VAL A 174 12.74 -14.06 2.35
N LYS A 175 12.32 -13.81 3.60
CA LYS A 175 10.89 -13.73 3.97
C LYS A 175 10.44 -12.28 4.10
N ASP A 176 11.24 -11.43 4.73
CA ASP A 176 10.90 -10.04 5.03
C ASP A 176 11.87 -9.12 4.27
N SER A 177 11.39 -7.96 3.82
CA SER A 177 12.20 -7.00 3.08
C SER A 177 13.22 -6.29 3.96
N GLY A 178 12.90 -6.12 5.24
CA GLY A 178 13.68 -5.42 6.25
C GLY A 178 13.36 -5.87 7.66
N ASP A 179 13.98 -5.18 8.60
CA ASP A 179 13.79 -5.34 10.05
C ASP A 179 13.68 -3.98 10.77
N TRP A 180 13.48 -2.91 10.00
CA TRP A 180 13.46 -1.54 10.52
C TRP A 180 12.20 -1.25 11.34
N LEU A 181 11.11 -1.95 11.07
CA LEU A 181 9.85 -1.75 11.78
C LEU A 181 9.67 -2.86 12.84
N PRO A 182 9.77 -2.55 14.14
CA PRO A 182 9.68 -3.55 15.20
C PRO A 182 8.42 -4.39 15.12
N GLY A 183 8.59 -5.71 14.91
CA GLY A 183 7.49 -6.66 14.77
C GLY A 183 6.74 -6.64 13.43
N HIS A 184 7.14 -5.77 12.46
CA HIS A 184 6.47 -5.60 11.18
C HIS A 184 7.34 -5.86 9.94
N GLY A 185 8.62 -6.16 10.10
CA GLY A 185 9.52 -6.34 8.97
C GLY A 185 10.03 -5.02 8.39
N GLY A 186 10.02 -4.90 7.07
CA GLY A 186 10.49 -3.71 6.37
C GLY A 186 9.40 -2.71 5.97
N PHE A 187 9.84 -1.55 5.48
CA PHE A 187 8.97 -0.54 4.87
C PHE A 187 8.35 -1.03 3.57
N LEU A 188 9.11 -1.77 2.76
CA LEU A 188 8.62 -2.33 1.51
C LEU A 188 7.46 -3.30 1.79
N ASP A 189 7.57 -4.15 2.85
CA ASP A 189 6.51 -5.05 3.30
C ASP A 189 5.20 -4.35 3.74
N ARG A 190 5.23 -3.04 3.97
CA ARG A 190 4.09 -2.24 4.46
C ARG A 190 3.51 -1.31 3.42
N LEU A 191 4.26 -1.03 2.36
CA LEU A 191 3.89 -0.05 1.33
C LEU A 191 3.64 -0.69 -0.04
N ASP A 192 3.87 -1.98 -0.18
CA ASP A 192 3.71 -2.75 -1.41
C ASP A 192 2.32 -2.62 -2.07
N GLY A 193 1.25 -2.70 -1.26
CA GLY A 193 -0.12 -2.46 -1.71
C GLY A 193 -0.43 -0.97 -1.96
N LEU A 194 0.21 -0.06 -1.21
CA LEU A 194 0.00 1.38 -1.36
C LEU A 194 0.60 1.93 -2.67
N VAL A 195 1.72 1.37 -3.11
CA VAL A 195 2.41 1.79 -4.35
C VAL A 195 1.47 1.82 -5.56
N PRO A 196 0.81 0.73 -5.96
CA PRO A 196 -0.08 0.77 -7.12
C PRO A 196 -1.32 1.64 -6.89
N VAL A 197 -1.88 1.68 -5.68
CA VAL A 197 -3.05 2.51 -5.37
C VAL A 197 -2.72 3.99 -5.52
N ALA A 198 -1.58 4.44 -5.01
CA ALA A 198 -1.12 5.83 -5.14
C ALA A 198 -0.94 6.25 -6.60
N ILE A 199 -0.28 5.41 -7.40
CA ILE A 199 -0.05 5.66 -8.83
C ILE A 199 -1.39 5.73 -9.58
N LEU A 200 -2.27 4.75 -9.36
CA LEU A 200 -3.57 4.69 -10.03
C LEU A 200 -4.48 5.85 -9.64
N THR A 201 -4.44 6.32 -8.38
CA THR A 201 -5.18 7.50 -7.95
C THR A 201 -4.68 8.75 -8.66
N ALA A 202 -3.36 8.93 -8.77
CA ALA A 202 -2.79 10.05 -9.51
C ALA A 202 -3.19 10.02 -11.00
N LEU A 203 -3.17 8.84 -11.62
CA LEU A 203 -3.62 8.66 -13.01
C LEU A 203 -5.11 8.92 -13.18
N ALA A 204 -5.95 8.43 -12.24
CA ALA A 204 -7.38 8.71 -12.24
C ALA A 204 -7.66 10.22 -12.14
N GLN A 205 -6.94 10.93 -11.28
CA GLN A 205 -7.06 12.37 -11.15
C GLN A 205 -6.59 13.13 -12.41
N LEU A 206 -5.51 12.69 -13.05
CA LEU A 206 -5.08 13.24 -14.35
C LEU A 206 -6.12 13.04 -15.44
N ALA A 207 -6.86 11.94 -15.39
CA ALA A 207 -7.95 11.64 -16.32
C ALA A 207 -9.29 12.32 -15.96
N GLY A 208 -9.37 13.09 -14.87
CA GLY A 208 -10.61 13.72 -14.40
C GLY A 208 -11.60 12.72 -13.78
N LEU A 209 -11.13 11.57 -13.31
CA LEU A 209 -11.94 10.48 -12.74
C LEU A 209 -11.89 10.45 -11.20
N ALA A 210 -11.07 11.30 -10.57
CA ALA A 210 -10.90 11.36 -9.12
C ALA A 210 -10.82 12.81 -8.63
#